data_5802a66d5400448b17eb534b27d3c3a9
#
_entry.id   5802a66d5400448b17eb534b27d3c3a9
#
_cell.length_a   1.000
_cell.length_b   1.000
_cell.length_c   1.000
_cell.angle_alpha   90.00
_cell.angle_beta   90.00
_cell.angle_gamma   90.00
#
_symmetry.space_group_name_H-M   'P 1'
#
loop_
_entity.id
_entity.type
_entity.pdbx_description
1 polymer ?
#
loop_
_entity_poly.entity_id
_entity_poly.type
_entity_poly.pdbx_seq_one_letter_code
_entity_poly.pdbx_strand_id
1 'polypeptide(L)'
;MRHLKFAPSWLRFLTIFLLTMGILFRFSNLDSKVYWQDEVYASLRISGYTINEAKQQIFNNRVIGKESFAQFQGANPEKSLNDTIMSLAKQDSQHPPLYYIIARLWVEIFGNSVTAIRSLSACISLLVFPCVYWLCRELFNVPLSVPSVAMPAAGVAIALMAISPIHLVYAQEAQEYILWLVTILLSSASLLRAIRLEDELAKERQKPDLFAIWSIYAVTLAISLYTFLWSAFVAVAHGIYVMITAKFQFTETVRTYLLASLVGFLAFMPWIIVVIGEFFQFLISADKTTAQADLIPIFPFLLMQLSRIFFDIDLRSENSLGYLIALAFLTLLGYSIYFICQSTNYKTWSFIITLIVVPALPIILPDLIAGSIQSSIEPYLIPSYLGIQVAVAYLLATQLYNGSGSRRNFWHIIMALVIICGLISSKVSSQAETWWNKGMNYGNPQVAQIINQSNLPLLISDALGNNYGHVFSLSYLLEPKVRFLLVNNQKIPKIPNGFTDVFLLNPSEAWGKSIEKKYKFKTDIVYSDNYYSIWKLAKTHNLRRRNISPNNQLSAELSTRQTILP
;
A
#
# COMPACT_ATOMS: atom_id res chain seq x y z
N MET A 1 -18.95 36.25 -23.72
CA MET A 1 -18.86 35.59 -22.41
C MET A 1 -19.38 34.17 -22.53
N ARG A 2 -18.50 33.16 -22.62
CA ARG A 2 -18.90 31.76 -22.61
C ARG A 2 -19.31 31.41 -21.18
N HIS A 3 -20.58 31.13 -20.96
CA HIS A 3 -21.08 30.63 -19.68
C HIS A 3 -20.29 29.36 -19.31
N LEU A 4 -19.45 29.44 -18.28
CA LEU A 4 -18.93 28.30 -17.56
C LEU A 4 -20.13 27.47 -17.09
N LYS A 5 -20.48 26.39 -17.81
CA LYS A 5 -21.53 25.48 -17.34
C LYS A 5 -20.96 24.74 -16.13
N PHE A 6 -21.30 25.24 -14.96
CA PHE A 6 -21.00 24.55 -13.69
C PHE A 6 -21.58 23.15 -13.72
N ALA A 7 -20.90 22.21 -13.05
CA ALA A 7 -21.46 20.88 -12.81
C ALA A 7 -22.87 21.01 -12.19
N PRO A 8 -23.82 20.13 -12.55
CA PRO A 8 -25.18 20.15 -12.00
C PRO A 8 -25.16 20.22 -10.47
N SER A 9 -26.10 20.91 -9.86
CA SER A 9 -26.13 21.12 -8.41
C SER A 9 -26.13 19.80 -7.62
N TRP A 10 -26.87 18.80 -8.10
CA TRP A 10 -26.91 17.47 -7.49
C TRP A 10 -25.53 16.77 -7.51
N LEU A 11 -24.76 16.90 -8.59
CA LEU A 11 -23.43 16.30 -8.69
C LEU A 11 -22.44 16.97 -7.73
N ARG A 12 -22.53 18.29 -7.58
CA ARG A 12 -21.72 19.03 -6.59
C ARG A 12 -22.06 18.60 -5.17
N PHE A 13 -23.36 18.50 -4.85
CA PHE A 13 -23.80 18.00 -3.56
C PHE A 13 -23.32 16.58 -3.29
N LEU A 14 -23.48 15.68 -4.26
CA LEU A 14 -23.00 14.30 -4.15
C LEU A 14 -21.49 14.23 -3.95
N THR A 15 -20.71 15.03 -4.71
CA THR A 15 -19.24 15.09 -4.56
C THR A 15 -18.86 15.55 -3.16
N ILE A 16 -19.50 16.61 -2.63
CA ILE A 16 -19.23 17.10 -1.28
C ILE A 16 -19.60 16.04 -0.23
N PHE A 17 -20.75 15.40 -0.38
CA PHE A 17 -21.19 14.34 0.53
C PHE A 17 -20.19 13.17 0.55
N LEU A 18 -19.80 12.66 -0.61
CA LEU A 18 -18.86 11.54 -0.71
C LEU A 18 -17.45 11.93 -0.24
N LEU A 19 -17.03 13.16 -0.49
CA LEU A 19 -15.77 13.70 0.03
C LEU A 19 -15.79 13.73 1.56
N THR A 20 -16.87 14.23 2.16
CA THR A 20 -17.03 14.25 3.63
C THR A 20 -17.01 12.85 4.21
N MET A 21 -17.76 11.92 3.62
CA MET A 21 -17.75 10.51 4.06
C MET A 21 -16.36 9.88 3.91
N GLY A 22 -15.68 10.13 2.78
CA GLY A 22 -14.33 9.63 2.53
C GLY A 22 -13.30 10.18 3.52
N ILE A 23 -13.42 11.46 3.92
CA ILE A 23 -12.58 12.05 4.97
C ILE A 23 -12.86 11.37 6.32
N LEU A 24 -14.13 11.20 6.69
CA LEU A 24 -14.50 10.54 7.94
C LEU A 24 -13.92 9.12 8.03
N PHE A 25 -14.04 8.33 6.96
CA PHE A 25 -13.46 6.97 6.95
C PHE A 25 -11.93 6.96 7.09
N ARG A 26 -11.21 7.96 6.52
CA ARG A 26 -9.74 8.05 6.62
C ARG A 26 -9.24 8.27 8.03
N PHE A 27 -10.02 8.96 8.86
CA PHE A 27 -9.68 9.24 10.25
C PHE A 27 -10.36 8.32 11.27
N SER A 28 -11.23 7.41 10.82
CA SER A 28 -11.93 6.47 11.70
C SER A 28 -11.05 5.27 12.04
N ASN A 29 -10.96 4.92 13.33
CA ASN A 29 -10.34 3.68 13.82
C ASN A 29 -8.93 3.44 13.28
N LEU A 30 -8.07 4.47 13.32
CA LEU A 30 -6.70 4.39 12.80
C LEU A 30 -5.83 3.36 13.52
N ASP A 31 -6.15 3.01 14.75
CA ASP A 31 -5.42 2.06 15.60
C ASP A 31 -6.02 0.64 15.61
N SER A 32 -7.20 0.44 15.00
CA SER A 32 -7.91 -0.85 15.08
C SER A 32 -7.24 -1.97 14.28
N LYS A 33 -6.72 -1.65 13.09
CA LYS A 33 -6.07 -2.66 12.25
C LYS A 33 -4.67 -3.00 12.74
N VAL A 34 -4.31 -4.27 12.60
CA VAL A 34 -2.95 -4.77 12.86
C VAL A 34 -1.90 -3.80 12.36
N TYR A 35 -0.94 -3.48 13.21
CA TYR A 35 0.29 -2.78 12.84
C TYR A 35 1.27 -3.82 12.31
N TRP A 36 1.29 -3.97 10.97
CA TRP A 36 1.94 -5.09 10.31
C TRP A 36 3.43 -4.83 10.04
N GLN A 37 4.12 -5.82 9.53
CA GLN A 37 5.58 -5.83 9.41
C GLN A 37 6.15 -4.60 8.69
N ASP A 38 5.53 -4.14 7.59
CA ASP A 38 6.06 -2.99 6.85
C ASP A 38 5.89 -1.69 7.63
N GLU A 39 4.77 -1.53 8.38
CA GLU A 39 4.61 -0.39 9.28
C GLU A 39 5.57 -0.45 10.47
N VAL A 40 5.87 -1.65 10.96
CA VAL A 40 6.92 -1.88 11.99
C VAL A 40 8.28 -1.43 11.45
N TYR A 41 8.61 -1.80 10.22
CA TYR A 41 9.86 -1.35 9.60
C TYR A 41 9.87 0.16 9.39
N ALA A 42 8.75 0.76 8.98
CA ALA A 42 8.64 2.21 8.89
C ALA A 42 8.89 2.89 10.25
N SER A 43 8.27 2.41 11.32
CA SER A 43 8.51 2.92 12.68
C SER A 43 9.96 2.76 13.11
N LEU A 44 10.58 1.64 12.78
CA LEU A 44 12.00 1.40 13.06
C LEU A 44 12.90 2.43 12.35
N ARG A 45 12.62 2.75 11.07
CA ARG A 45 13.34 3.80 10.34
C ARG A 45 13.11 5.18 10.96
N ILE A 46 11.86 5.49 11.30
CA ILE A 46 11.48 6.73 12.00
C ILE A 46 12.24 6.86 13.33
N SER A 47 12.42 5.75 14.06
CA SER A 47 13.17 5.74 15.33
C SER A 47 14.69 5.94 15.14
N GLY A 48 15.21 5.78 13.93
CA GLY A 48 16.63 5.92 13.60
C GLY A 48 17.46 4.65 13.83
N TYR A 49 16.81 3.49 14.00
CA TYR A 49 17.50 2.20 14.14
C TYR A 49 17.46 1.39 12.86
N THR A 50 18.51 0.62 12.65
CA THR A 50 18.55 -0.45 11.65
C THR A 50 17.91 -1.73 12.22
N ILE A 51 17.48 -2.63 11.32
CA ILE A 51 16.96 -3.95 11.73
C ILE A 51 18.00 -4.72 12.54
N ASN A 52 19.27 -4.64 12.16
CA ASN A 52 20.35 -5.36 12.83
C ASN A 52 20.58 -4.82 14.25
N GLU A 53 20.58 -3.49 14.46
CA GLU A 53 20.68 -2.88 15.77
C GLU A 53 19.52 -3.31 16.68
N ALA A 54 18.28 -3.26 16.17
CA ALA A 54 17.11 -3.68 16.93
C ALA A 54 17.13 -5.18 17.26
N LYS A 55 17.52 -6.05 16.31
CA LYS A 55 17.69 -7.49 16.56
C LYS A 55 18.70 -7.76 17.66
N GLN A 56 19.88 -7.11 17.62
CA GLN A 56 20.92 -7.32 18.63
C GLN A 56 20.45 -6.91 20.03
N GLN A 57 19.66 -5.85 20.15
CA GLN A 57 19.18 -5.37 21.45
C GLN A 57 18.04 -6.21 22.01
N ILE A 58 17.14 -6.71 21.17
CA ILE A 58 15.93 -7.43 21.61
C ILE A 58 16.18 -8.93 21.72
N PHE A 59 16.91 -9.57 20.78
CA PHE A 59 17.19 -11.01 20.80
C PHE A 59 18.45 -11.33 21.61
N ASN A 60 18.43 -10.95 22.89
CA ASN A 60 19.59 -11.00 23.80
C ASN A 60 19.57 -12.16 24.81
N ASN A 61 18.67 -13.13 24.63
CA ASN A 61 18.47 -14.29 25.51
C ASN A 61 18.04 -13.94 26.94
N ARG A 62 17.46 -12.76 27.17
CA ARG A 62 16.91 -12.32 28.45
C ARG A 62 15.39 -12.22 28.37
N VAL A 63 14.73 -12.36 29.52
CA VAL A 63 13.30 -12.08 29.61
C VAL A 63 13.10 -10.58 29.64
N ILE A 64 12.36 -10.06 28.68
CA ILE A 64 12.04 -8.64 28.54
C ILE A 64 10.53 -8.43 28.57
N GLY A 65 10.10 -7.22 28.86
CA GLY A 65 8.71 -6.81 28.75
C GLY A 65 8.41 -6.05 27.46
N LYS A 66 7.14 -5.72 27.28
CA LYS A 66 6.65 -4.94 26.11
C LYS A 66 7.34 -3.57 26.02
N GLU A 67 7.69 -2.98 27.14
CA GLU A 67 8.36 -1.68 27.25
C GLU A 67 9.70 -1.61 26.50
N SER A 68 10.37 -2.75 26.34
CA SER A 68 11.65 -2.83 25.61
C SER A 68 11.53 -2.55 24.11
N PHE A 69 10.32 -2.63 23.58
CA PHE A 69 10.05 -2.34 22.15
C PHE A 69 9.81 -0.85 21.89
N ALA A 70 9.43 -0.08 22.92
CA ALA A 70 8.99 1.32 22.77
C ALA A 70 10.01 2.22 22.05
N GLN A 71 11.31 2.00 22.30
CA GLN A 71 12.39 2.78 21.66
C GLN A 71 12.48 2.59 20.13
N PHE A 72 11.87 1.55 19.59
CA PHE A 72 11.85 1.23 18.15
C PHE A 72 10.51 1.56 17.49
N GLN A 73 9.52 2.00 18.24
CA GLN A 73 8.14 2.18 17.78
C GLN A 73 7.79 3.62 17.38
N GLY A 74 8.78 4.51 17.34
CA GLY A 74 8.60 5.90 16.95
C GLY A 74 9.86 6.71 17.19
N ALA A 75 9.78 8.05 17.13
CA ALA A 75 10.95 8.90 17.30
C ALA A 75 11.63 8.66 18.66
N ASN A 76 12.91 8.31 18.62
CA ASN A 76 13.73 8.13 19.81
C ASN A 76 14.55 9.41 20.07
N PRO A 77 14.50 9.98 21.30
CA PRO A 77 15.27 11.20 21.62
C PRO A 77 16.80 11.02 21.53
N GLU A 78 17.32 9.80 21.66
CA GLU A 78 18.75 9.50 21.54
C GLU A 78 19.22 9.40 20.09
N LYS A 79 18.33 9.42 19.11
CA LYS A 79 18.57 9.30 17.68
C LYS A 79 18.14 10.58 16.96
N SER A 80 18.91 10.99 15.99
CA SER A 80 18.69 12.20 15.19
C SER A 80 17.94 11.91 13.90
N LEU A 81 17.52 12.96 13.19
CA LEU A 81 16.98 12.86 11.83
C LEU A 81 18.00 12.22 10.86
N ASN A 82 19.29 12.48 11.07
CA ASN A 82 20.34 11.86 10.27
C ASN A 82 20.38 10.34 10.47
N ASP A 83 20.12 9.84 11.71
CA ASP A 83 20.04 8.39 11.95
C ASP A 83 18.86 7.76 11.20
N THR A 84 17.73 8.45 11.06
CA THR A 84 16.60 8.02 10.21
C THR A 84 17.05 7.85 8.76
N ILE A 85 17.73 8.85 8.19
CA ILE A 85 18.24 8.78 6.80
C ILE A 85 19.28 7.67 6.66
N MET A 86 20.21 7.56 7.62
CA MET A 86 21.27 6.56 7.58
C MET A 86 20.74 5.12 7.78
N SER A 87 19.66 4.93 8.54
CA SER A 87 19.05 3.61 8.70
C SER A 87 18.45 3.09 7.38
N LEU A 88 17.81 3.97 6.60
CA LEU A 88 17.35 3.68 5.25
C LEU A 88 18.52 3.40 4.31
N ALA A 89 19.50 4.28 4.30
CA ALA A 89 20.66 4.18 3.41
C ALA A 89 21.47 2.88 3.60
N LYS A 90 21.48 2.32 4.81
CA LYS A 90 22.26 1.11 5.14
C LYS A 90 21.55 -0.20 4.90
N GLN A 91 20.22 -0.24 4.96
CA GLN A 91 19.48 -1.51 4.96
C GLN A 91 18.15 -1.48 4.21
N ASP A 92 17.78 -0.34 3.62
CA ASP A 92 16.48 -0.19 2.98
C ASP A 92 16.46 0.94 1.95
N SER A 93 17.51 1.03 1.14
CA SER A 93 17.69 2.11 0.17
C SER A 93 16.63 2.17 -0.91
N GLN A 94 15.87 1.09 -1.08
CA GLN A 94 14.71 1.03 -1.98
C GLN A 94 13.57 1.96 -1.55
N HIS A 95 13.54 2.38 -0.27
CA HIS A 95 12.61 3.35 0.28
C HIS A 95 13.30 4.71 0.48
N PRO A 96 13.13 5.68 -0.46
CA PRO A 96 13.73 7.00 -0.35
C PRO A 96 13.23 7.78 0.87
N PRO A 97 14.00 8.76 1.39
CA PRO A 97 13.83 9.23 2.75
C PRO A 97 12.68 10.23 2.97
N LEU A 98 12.03 10.77 1.92
CA LEU A 98 11.13 11.91 2.08
C LEU A 98 9.96 11.63 3.03
N TYR A 99 9.27 10.49 2.87
CA TYR A 99 8.16 10.13 3.76
C TYR A 99 8.65 9.97 5.20
N TYR A 100 9.78 9.30 5.41
CA TYR A 100 10.31 8.98 6.74
C TYR A 100 10.80 10.21 7.49
N ILE A 101 11.37 11.19 6.76
CA ILE A 101 11.72 12.51 7.31
C ILE A 101 10.47 13.22 7.82
N ILE A 102 9.42 13.31 6.97
CA ILE A 102 8.16 13.94 7.34
C ILE A 102 7.51 13.20 8.52
N ALA A 103 7.52 11.86 8.48
CA ALA A 103 6.94 11.03 9.53
C ALA A 103 7.67 11.20 10.86
N ARG A 104 9.01 11.29 10.85
CA ARG A 104 9.78 11.57 12.06
C ARG A 104 9.41 12.91 12.68
N LEU A 105 9.41 13.98 11.88
CA LEU A 105 9.01 15.31 12.36
C LEU A 105 7.56 15.32 12.87
N TRP A 106 6.68 14.56 12.22
CA TRP A 106 5.28 14.42 12.64
C TRP A 106 5.15 13.79 14.01
N VAL A 107 5.82 12.65 14.25
CA VAL A 107 5.73 11.95 15.53
C VAL A 107 6.46 12.68 16.66
N GLU A 108 7.46 13.48 16.37
CA GLU A 108 8.09 14.38 17.36
C GLU A 108 7.09 15.43 17.90
N ILE A 109 6.09 15.82 17.09
CA ILE A 109 5.05 16.79 17.48
C ILE A 109 3.83 16.09 18.09
N PHE A 110 3.34 14.99 17.47
CA PHE A 110 2.06 14.36 17.80
C PHE A 110 2.19 13.07 18.60
N GLY A 111 3.43 12.59 18.87
CA GLY A 111 3.72 11.39 19.63
C GLY A 111 3.79 10.12 18.80
N ASN A 112 4.18 9.00 19.47
CA ASN A 112 4.56 7.73 18.86
C ASN A 112 3.42 6.70 18.84
N SER A 113 2.15 7.09 19.07
CA SER A 113 1.04 6.15 18.99
C SER A 113 0.76 5.71 17.55
N VAL A 114 0.19 4.51 17.37
CA VAL A 114 -0.24 4.02 16.05
C VAL A 114 -1.16 5.04 15.36
N THR A 115 -2.11 5.60 16.10
CA THR A 115 -3.00 6.66 15.60
C THR A 115 -2.21 7.89 15.13
N ALA A 116 -1.22 8.35 15.90
CA ALA A 116 -0.41 9.51 15.53
C ALA A 116 0.40 9.25 14.25
N ILE A 117 1.04 8.10 14.13
CA ILE A 117 1.86 7.77 12.95
C ILE A 117 0.97 7.65 11.70
N ARG A 118 -0.16 6.93 11.77
CA ARG A 118 -1.09 6.74 10.65
C ARG A 118 -1.83 8.02 10.28
N SER A 119 -2.05 8.94 11.24
CA SER A 119 -2.71 10.22 10.97
C SER A 119 -1.94 11.09 9.96
N LEU A 120 -0.62 10.95 9.86
CA LEU A 120 0.17 11.61 8.82
C LEU A 120 -0.31 11.19 7.43
N SER A 121 -0.40 9.88 7.17
CA SER A 121 -0.86 9.36 5.88
C SER A 121 -2.30 9.77 5.60
N ALA A 122 -3.17 9.77 6.64
CA ALA A 122 -4.54 10.28 6.51
C ALA A 122 -4.58 11.76 6.12
N CYS A 123 -3.76 12.61 6.74
CA CYS A 123 -3.64 14.03 6.39
C CYS A 123 -3.10 14.23 4.96
N ILE A 124 -2.03 13.52 4.58
CA ILE A 124 -1.46 13.57 3.23
C ILE A 124 -2.51 13.17 2.19
N SER A 125 -3.36 12.17 2.50
CA SER A 125 -4.41 11.70 1.59
C SER A 125 -5.41 12.77 1.18
N LEU A 126 -5.59 13.83 1.99
CA LEU A 126 -6.47 14.95 1.65
C LEU A 126 -5.94 15.75 0.46
N LEU A 127 -4.62 15.75 0.24
CA LEU A 127 -4.00 16.43 -0.90
C LEU A 127 -4.32 15.73 -2.23
N VAL A 128 -4.74 14.47 -2.21
CA VAL A 128 -5.19 13.75 -3.42
C VAL A 128 -6.32 14.51 -4.11
N PHE A 129 -7.26 15.09 -3.36
CA PHE A 129 -8.45 15.74 -3.91
C PHE A 129 -8.14 17.00 -4.74
N PRO A 130 -7.41 18.00 -4.24
CA PRO A 130 -7.01 19.13 -5.07
C PRO A 130 -6.06 18.73 -6.20
N CYS A 131 -5.20 17.73 -6.02
CA CYS A 131 -4.28 17.29 -7.05
C CYS A 131 -4.99 16.57 -8.21
N VAL A 132 -5.96 15.68 -7.93
CA VAL A 132 -6.75 15.04 -8.99
C VAL A 132 -7.66 16.05 -9.71
N TYR A 133 -8.19 17.03 -8.98
CA TYR A 133 -8.92 18.14 -9.61
C TYR A 133 -8.03 18.88 -10.60
N TRP A 134 -6.80 19.20 -10.22
CA TRP A 134 -5.85 19.87 -11.11
C TRP A 134 -5.50 18.99 -12.31
N LEU A 135 -5.18 17.71 -12.10
CA LEU A 135 -4.92 16.77 -13.19
C LEU A 135 -6.09 16.70 -14.19
N CYS A 136 -7.32 16.52 -13.72
CA CYS A 136 -8.51 16.46 -14.58
C CYS A 136 -8.73 17.76 -15.36
N ARG A 137 -8.45 18.91 -14.74
CA ARG A 137 -8.52 20.21 -15.44
C ARG A 137 -7.54 20.30 -16.59
N GLU A 138 -6.28 19.93 -16.36
CA GLU A 138 -5.26 19.97 -17.42
C GLU A 138 -5.55 18.93 -18.53
N LEU A 139 -6.00 17.74 -18.14
CA LEU A 139 -6.22 16.63 -19.06
C LEU A 139 -7.45 16.81 -19.96
N PHE A 140 -8.55 17.36 -19.44
CA PHE A 140 -9.84 17.46 -20.15
C PHE A 140 -10.21 18.88 -20.61
N ASN A 141 -9.36 19.87 -20.39
CA ASN A 141 -9.60 21.27 -20.74
C ASN A 141 -9.16 21.64 -22.16
N VAL A 142 -9.13 20.68 -23.09
CA VAL A 142 -8.78 20.95 -24.48
C VAL A 142 -9.93 21.67 -25.19
N PRO A 143 -9.68 22.80 -25.90
CA PRO A 143 -10.72 23.57 -26.57
C PRO A 143 -11.15 22.84 -27.86
N LEU A 144 -12.11 21.94 -27.74
CA LEU A 144 -12.79 21.29 -28.85
C LEU A 144 -14.27 21.11 -28.52
N SER A 145 -15.09 21.90 -29.23
CA SER A 145 -16.50 21.69 -29.65
C SER A 145 -17.52 21.00 -28.71
N VAL A 146 -17.15 20.50 -27.54
CA VAL A 146 -18.06 19.91 -26.55
C VAL A 146 -18.02 20.78 -25.29
N PRO A 147 -19.19 21.11 -24.65
CA PRO A 147 -19.20 21.79 -23.37
C PRO A 147 -18.26 21.05 -22.41
N SER A 148 -17.34 21.79 -21.80
CA SER A 148 -16.23 21.26 -21.00
C SER A 148 -16.71 20.21 -19.96
N VAL A 149 -16.44 18.95 -20.21
CA VAL A 149 -16.69 17.83 -19.29
C VAL A 149 -15.64 17.82 -18.15
N ALA A 150 -14.61 18.68 -18.23
CA ALA A 150 -13.51 18.74 -17.29
C ALA A 150 -13.99 18.92 -15.83
N MET A 151 -14.91 19.84 -15.58
CA MET A 151 -15.41 20.09 -14.22
C MET A 151 -16.27 18.94 -13.68
N PRO A 152 -17.26 18.40 -14.43
CA PRO A 152 -17.95 17.18 -14.03
C PRO A 152 -17.02 15.97 -13.83
N ALA A 153 -16.04 15.74 -14.72
CA ALA A 153 -15.09 14.66 -14.60
C ALA A 153 -14.20 14.79 -13.36
N ALA A 154 -13.73 16.00 -13.05
CA ALA A 154 -12.97 16.26 -11.83
C ALA A 154 -13.80 15.99 -10.57
N GLY A 155 -15.07 16.41 -10.54
CA GLY A 155 -16.00 16.13 -9.43
C GLY A 155 -16.22 14.63 -9.22
N VAL A 156 -16.46 13.88 -10.31
CA VAL A 156 -16.62 12.42 -10.24
C VAL A 156 -15.31 11.74 -9.81
N ALA A 157 -14.15 12.20 -10.31
CA ALA A 157 -12.85 11.65 -9.91
C ALA A 157 -12.58 11.85 -8.41
N ILE A 158 -12.86 13.05 -7.87
CA ILE A 158 -12.79 13.32 -6.43
C ILE A 158 -13.72 12.38 -5.65
N ALA A 159 -14.98 12.24 -6.09
CA ALA A 159 -15.96 11.39 -5.44
C ALA A 159 -15.51 9.92 -5.42
N LEU A 160 -15.05 9.38 -6.54
CA LEU A 160 -14.54 8.00 -6.65
C LEU A 160 -13.31 7.78 -5.78
N MET A 161 -12.34 8.70 -5.79
CA MET A 161 -11.13 8.58 -4.97
C MET A 161 -11.42 8.76 -3.48
N ALA A 162 -12.44 9.54 -3.12
CA ALA A 162 -12.83 9.72 -1.73
C ALA A 162 -13.30 8.41 -1.07
N ILE A 163 -14.03 7.58 -1.82
CA ILE A 163 -14.62 6.32 -1.34
C ILE A 163 -13.91 5.08 -1.90
N SER A 164 -12.79 5.24 -2.58
CA SER A 164 -12.03 4.11 -3.14
C SER A 164 -11.41 3.28 -2.02
N PRO A 165 -11.71 1.95 -1.95
CA PRO A 165 -11.16 1.08 -0.92
C PRO A 165 -9.63 1.09 -0.89
N ILE A 166 -8.99 1.00 -2.05
CA ILE A 166 -7.51 0.95 -2.14
C ILE A 166 -6.87 2.25 -1.61
N HIS A 167 -7.44 3.42 -1.91
CA HIS A 167 -6.92 4.69 -1.40
C HIS A 167 -7.20 4.87 0.09
N LEU A 168 -8.30 4.30 0.60
CA LEU A 168 -8.60 4.30 2.03
C LEU A 168 -7.60 3.44 2.80
N VAL A 169 -7.26 2.25 2.29
CA VAL A 169 -6.26 1.37 2.90
C VAL A 169 -4.94 2.10 3.06
N TYR A 170 -4.39 2.67 1.97
CA TYR A 170 -3.10 3.37 2.04
C TYR A 170 -3.14 4.74 2.73
N ALA A 171 -4.32 5.35 2.89
CA ALA A 171 -4.49 6.52 3.74
C ALA A 171 -4.42 6.19 5.25
N GLN A 172 -4.64 4.93 5.62
CA GLN A 172 -4.63 4.44 7.01
C GLN A 172 -3.38 3.62 7.34
N GLU A 173 -2.33 3.69 6.53
CA GLU A 173 -1.06 3.00 6.77
C GLU A 173 0.09 3.96 6.94
N ALA A 174 1.00 3.60 7.85
CA ALA A 174 2.23 4.35 8.11
C ALA A 174 3.29 4.02 7.04
N GLN A 175 2.96 4.32 5.76
CA GLN A 175 3.77 4.02 4.58
C GLN A 175 3.72 5.16 3.56
N GLU A 176 4.71 5.24 2.67
CA GLU A 176 4.86 6.30 1.68
C GLU A 176 3.85 6.27 0.53
N TYR A 177 3.07 5.22 0.37
CA TYR A 177 2.25 4.97 -0.83
C TYR A 177 1.22 6.05 -1.12
N ILE A 178 0.58 6.62 -0.09
CA ILE A 178 -0.38 7.71 -0.29
C ILE A 178 0.31 9.02 -0.65
N LEU A 179 1.52 9.28 -0.12
CA LEU A 179 2.35 10.40 -0.53
C LEU A 179 2.79 10.23 -1.98
N TRP A 180 3.14 9.02 -2.38
CA TRP A 180 3.49 8.70 -3.76
C TRP A 180 2.33 8.97 -4.72
N LEU A 181 1.11 8.60 -4.39
CA LEU A 181 -0.08 8.97 -5.19
C LEU A 181 -0.19 10.50 -5.37
N VAL A 182 0.00 11.28 -4.31
CA VAL A 182 -0.01 12.75 -4.38
C VAL A 182 1.07 13.26 -5.32
N THR A 183 2.29 12.73 -5.24
CA THR A 183 3.42 13.18 -6.07
C THR A 183 3.28 12.77 -7.53
N ILE A 184 2.66 11.60 -7.83
CA ILE A 184 2.28 11.20 -9.20
C ILE A 184 1.27 12.20 -9.77
N LEU A 185 0.24 12.55 -9.01
CA LEU A 185 -0.77 13.53 -9.43
C LEU A 185 -0.13 14.89 -9.71
N LEU A 186 0.76 15.37 -8.84
CA LEU A 186 1.47 16.63 -8.99
C LEU A 186 2.37 16.64 -10.22
N SER A 187 3.21 15.62 -10.40
CA SER A 187 4.13 15.54 -11.55
C SER A 187 3.36 15.39 -12.88
N SER A 188 2.28 14.62 -12.90
CA SER A 188 1.40 14.47 -14.07
C SER A 188 0.69 15.76 -14.42
N ALA A 189 0.10 16.45 -13.44
CA ALA A 189 -0.59 17.71 -13.68
C ALA A 189 0.38 18.83 -14.10
N SER A 190 1.57 18.89 -13.50
CA SER A 190 2.60 19.88 -13.85
C SER A 190 3.16 19.66 -15.25
N LEU A 191 3.34 18.40 -15.69
CA LEU A 191 3.71 18.07 -17.07
C LEU A 191 2.68 18.58 -18.07
N LEU A 192 1.40 18.21 -17.87
CA LEU A 192 0.33 18.62 -18.78
C LEU A 192 0.17 20.14 -18.82
N ARG A 193 0.31 20.81 -17.67
CA ARG A 193 0.33 22.28 -17.60
C ARG A 193 1.50 22.89 -18.36
N ALA A 194 2.70 22.32 -18.23
CA ALA A 194 3.89 22.81 -18.92
C ALA A 194 3.69 22.76 -20.45
N ILE A 195 3.24 21.61 -20.97
CA ILE A 195 2.94 21.43 -22.40
C ILE A 195 1.86 22.41 -22.87
N ARG A 196 0.80 22.60 -22.10
CA ARG A 196 -0.28 23.52 -22.44
C ARG A 196 0.20 24.97 -22.50
N LEU A 197 0.95 25.42 -21.48
CA LEU A 197 1.48 26.79 -21.45
C LEU A 197 2.45 27.06 -22.60
N GLU A 198 3.31 26.10 -22.93
CA GLU A 198 4.19 26.18 -24.10
C GLU A 198 3.40 26.32 -25.40
N ASP A 199 2.36 25.47 -25.59
CA ASP A 199 1.46 25.53 -26.76
C ASP A 199 0.69 26.88 -26.84
N GLU A 200 0.22 27.45 -25.70
CA GLU A 200 -0.50 28.72 -25.65
C GLU A 200 0.40 29.91 -26.01
N LEU A 201 1.58 30.02 -25.41
CA LEU A 201 2.53 31.09 -25.66
C LEU A 201 3.08 31.05 -27.08
N ALA A 202 3.31 29.86 -27.63
CA ALA A 202 3.69 29.71 -29.07
C ALA A 202 2.62 30.25 -30.02
N LYS A 203 1.32 30.05 -29.71
CA LYS A 203 0.21 30.59 -30.51
C LYS A 203 0.13 32.12 -30.41
N GLU A 204 0.44 32.71 -29.28
CA GLU A 204 0.46 34.15 -29.06
C GLU A 204 1.73 34.82 -29.61
N ARG A 205 2.67 34.05 -30.19
CA ARG A 205 3.98 34.50 -30.68
C ARG A 205 4.84 35.11 -29.56
N GLN A 206 4.56 34.78 -28.32
CA GLN A 206 5.39 35.16 -27.15
C GLN A 206 6.50 34.13 -26.98
N LYS A 207 7.70 34.61 -26.64
CA LYS A 207 8.79 33.70 -26.27
C LYS A 207 8.51 33.14 -24.87
N PRO A 208 8.28 31.81 -24.71
CA PRO A 208 8.05 31.24 -23.40
C PRO A 208 9.33 31.27 -22.55
N ASP A 209 9.19 31.61 -21.27
CA ASP A 209 10.22 31.27 -20.29
C ASP A 209 10.10 29.78 -19.96
N LEU A 210 10.75 28.96 -20.79
CA LEU A 210 10.73 27.50 -20.66
C LEU A 210 11.28 27.04 -19.33
N PHE A 211 12.25 27.77 -18.77
CA PHE A 211 12.82 27.43 -17.48
C PHE A 211 11.76 27.56 -16.36
N ALA A 212 11.04 28.68 -16.29
CA ALA A 212 10.00 28.89 -15.29
C ALA A 212 8.84 27.89 -15.43
N ILE A 213 8.45 27.57 -16.69
CA ILE A 213 7.35 26.66 -16.98
C ILE A 213 7.69 25.22 -16.57
N TRP A 214 8.86 24.72 -16.93
CA TRP A 214 9.26 23.33 -16.73
C TRP A 214 9.92 23.05 -15.38
N SER A 215 10.34 24.10 -14.64
CA SER A 215 10.92 23.93 -13.29
C SER A 215 9.95 23.27 -12.31
N ILE A 216 8.63 23.57 -12.41
CA ILE A 216 7.60 22.93 -11.56
C ILE A 216 7.56 21.43 -11.81
N TYR A 217 7.66 21.00 -13.08
CA TYR A 217 7.71 19.57 -13.40
C TYR A 217 8.99 18.93 -12.85
N ALA A 218 10.15 19.56 -13.03
CA ALA A 218 11.42 19.03 -12.52
C ALA A 218 11.40 18.85 -10.99
N VAL A 219 10.88 19.85 -10.27
CA VAL A 219 10.73 19.79 -8.79
C VAL A 219 9.74 18.70 -8.36
N THR A 220 8.57 18.63 -8.99
CA THR A 220 7.57 17.61 -8.63
C THR A 220 8.05 16.20 -8.98
N LEU A 221 8.83 16.02 -10.04
CA LEU A 221 9.48 14.75 -10.37
C LEU A 221 10.54 14.39 -9.33
N ALA A 222 11.39 15.32 -8.92
CA ALA A 222 12.39 15.08 -7.87
C ALA A 222 11.72 14.66 -6.55
N ILE A 223 10.67 15.36 -6.12
CA ILE A 223 9.89 15.02 -4.93
C ILE A 223 9.30 13.61 -5.07
N SER A 224 8.78 13.26 -6.25
CA SER A 224 8.23 11.93 -6.51
C SER A 224 9.30 10.83 -6.40
N LEU A 225 10.49 11.05 -6.95
CA LEU A 225 11.62 10.13 -6.83
C LEU A 225 12.10 9.99 -5.38
N TYR A 226 12.17 11.07 -4.60
CA TYR A 226 12.48 11.02 -3.17
C TYR A 226 11.38 10.40 -2.32
N THR A 227 10.18 10.20 -2.87
CA THR A 227 9.08 9.47 -2.21
C THR A 227 9.17 7.98 -2.48
N PHE A 228 9.34 7.57 -3.76
CA PHE A 228 9.36 6.16 -4.12
C PHE A 228 10.09 5.93 -5.46
N LEU A 229 10.96 4.93 -5.53
CA LEU A 229 11.80 4.66 -6.71
C LEU A 229 10.98 4.36 -7.97
N TRP A 230 9.80 3.74 -7.84
CA TRP A 230 8.90 3.44 -8.97
C TRP A 230 8.43 4.69 -9.72
N SER A 231 8.64 5.88 -9.16
CA SER A 231 8.44 7.17 -9.85
C SER A 231 9.27 7.30 -11.15
N ALA A 232 10.37 6.58 -11.24
CA ALA A 232 11.17 6.52 -12.48
C ALA A 232 10.34 5.95 -13.66
N PHE A 233 9.51 4.94 -13.42
CA PHE A 233 8.63 4.38 -14.46
C PHE A 233 7.47 5.32 -14.80
N VAL A 234 7.02 6.14 -13.86
CA VAL A 234 6.06 7.23 -14.15
C VAL A 234 6.72 8.29 -15.04
N ALA A 235 7.98 8.65 -14.78
CA ALA A 235 8.74 9.54 -15.66
C ALA A 235 8.90 8.94 -17.07
N VAL A 236 9.17 7.63 -17.19
CA VAL A 236 9.20 6.96 -18.49
C VAL A 236 7.84 7.02 -19.19
N ALA A 237 6.72 6.81 -18.47
CA ALA A 237 5.37 6.95 -19.01
C ALA A 237 5.12 8.38 -19.55
N HIS A 238 5.53 9.39 -18.80
CA HIS A 238 5.50 10.80 -19.23
C HIS A 238 6.34 11.03 -20.50
N GLY A 239 7.55 10.44 -20.57
CA GLY A 239 8.41 10.56 -21.77
C GLY A 239 7.81 9.92 -23.01
N ILE A 240 7.24 8.72 -22.87
CA ILE A 240 6.54 8.04 -23.97
C ILE A 240 5.33 8.88 -24.42
N TYR A 241 4.57 9.43 -23.48
CA TYR A 241 3.47 10.34 -23.79
C TYR A 241 3.93 11.57 -24.59
N VAL A 242 5.02 12.24 -24.14
CA VAL A 242 5.59 13.41 -24.83
C VAL A 242 6.04 13.02 -26.24
N MET A 243 6.70 11.88 -26.42
CA MET A 243 7.11 11.37 -27.73
C MET A 243 5.92 11.07 -28.66
N ILE A 244 4.85 10.46 -28.13
CA ILE A 244 3.61 10.22 -28.90
C ILE A 244 3.00 11.56 -29.36
N THR A 245 2.91 12.55 -28.45
CA THR A 245 2.33 13.86 -28.78
C THR A 245 3.17 14.65 -29.77
N ALA A 246 4.49 14.47 -29.74
CA ALA A 246 5.43 15.01 -30.73
C ALA A 246 5.52 14.19 -32.02
N LYS A 247 4.69 13.14 -32.21
CA LYS A 247 4.71 12.21 -33.36
C LYS A 247 6.10 11.60 -33.59
N PHE A 248 6.81 11.27 -32.52
CA PHE A 248 8.18 10.75 -32.52
C PHE A 248 9.21 11.67 -33.18
N GLN A 249 8.94 12.97 -33.21
CA GLN A 249 9.88 13.98 -33.69
C GLN A 249 10.57 14.66 -32.51
N PHE A 250 11.84 15.03 -32.68
CA PHE A 250 12.60 15.73 -31.63
C PHE A 250 12.25 17.23 -31.64
N THR A 251 11.12 17.56 -31.01
CA THR A 251 10.59 18.92 -30.87
C THR A 251 11.20 19.65 -29.67
N GLU A 252 10.95 20.98 -29.57
CA GLU A 252 11.36 21.79 -28.42
C GLU A 252 10.74 21.22 -27.11
N THR A 253 9.47 20.80 -27.14
CA THR A 253 8.79 20.18 -26.01
C THR A 253 9.48 18.89 -25.55
N VAL A 254 9.95 18.04 -26.48
CA VAL A 254 10.71 16.83 -26.14
C VAL A 254 12.03 17.20 -25.47
N ARG A 255 12.73 18.19 -26.03
CA ARG A 255 14.01 18.66 -25.49
C ARG A 255 13.84 19.22 -24.07
N THR A 256 12.86 20.10 -23.86
CA THR A 256 12.61 20.70 -22.53
C THR A 256 12.14 19.68 -21.51
N TYR A 257 11.32 18.70 -21.93
CA TYR A 257 10.95 17.56 -21.09
C TYR A 257 12.19 16.76 -20.63
N LEU A 258 13.08 16.42 -21.57
CA LEU A 258 14.31 15.68 -21.25
C LEU A 258 15.22 16.46 -20.31
N LEU A 259 15.39 17.78 -20.53
CA LEU A 259 16.17 18.64 -19.64
C LEU A 259 15.54 18.74 -18.25
N ALA A 260 14.24 18.95 -18.14
CA ALA A 260 13.54 19.01 -16.87
C ALA A 260 13.60 17.67 -16.11
N SER A 261 13.45 16.55 -16.83
CA SER A 261 13.61 15.22 -16.26
C SER A 261 15.05 14.99 -15.79
N LEU A 262 16.03 15.37 -16.58
CA LEU A 262 17.44 15.29 -16.18
C LEU A 262 17.71 16.08 -14.90
N VAL A 263 17.19 17.31 -14.78
CA VAL A 263 17.31 18.11 -13.54
C VAL A 263 16.68 17.40 -12.35
N GLY A 264 15.48 16.82 -12.52
CA GLY A 264 14.82 16.03 -11.48
C GLY A 264 15.65 14.81 -11.04
N PHE A 265 16.22 14.06 -11.99
CA PHE A 265 17.11 12.93 -11.69
C PHE A 265 18.45 13.37 -11.08
N LEU A 266 19.04 14.46 -11.52
CA LEU A 266 20.25 15.01 -10.92
C LEU A 266 20.02 15.47 -9.48
N ALA A 267 18.86 16.06 -9.19
CA ALA A 267 18.48 16.39 -7.81
C ALA A 267 18.34 15.13 -6.92
N PHE A 268 17.97 13.99 -7.51
CA PHE A 268 17.85 12.70 -6.83
C PHE A 268 19.18 11.89 -6.81
N MET A 269 20.23 12.36 -7.50
CA MET A 269 21.51 11.65 -7.64
C MET A 269 22.13 11.22 -6.29
N PRO A 270 22.09 12.03 -5.21
CA PRO A 270 22.64 11.60 -3.92
C PRO A 270 22.04 10.28 -3.42
N TRP A 271 20.73 10.06 -3.64
CA TRP A 271 20.07 8.81 -3.24
C TRP A 271 20.31 7.67 -4.23
N ILE A 272 20.44 7.96 -5.52
CA ILE A 272 20.83 6.96 -6.54
C ILE A 272 22.15 6.29 -6.17
N ILE A 273 23.14 7.07 -5.71
CA ILE A 273 24.45 6.54 -5.28
C ILE A 273 24.29 5.57 -4.12
N VAL A 274 23.40 5.87 -3.17
CA VAL A 274 23.08 4.99 -2.03
C VAL A 274 22.46 3.68 -2.51
N VAL A 275 21.45 3.74 -3.39
CA VAL A 275 20.78 2.57 -3.96
C VAL A 275 21.75 1.67 -4.72
N ILE A 276 22.60 2.24 -5.55
CA ILE A 276 23.63 1.51 -6.30
C ILE A 276 24.61 0.83 -5.34
N GLY A 277 25.05 1.54 -4.29
CA GLY A 277 25.95 1.01 -3.29
C GLY A 277 25.40 -0.22 -2.56
N GLU A 278 24.13 -0.18 -2.13
CA GLU A 278 23.45 -1.32 -1.47
C GLU A 278 23.25 -2.48 -2.46
N PHE A 279 22.86 -2.19 -3.70
CA PHE A 279 22.69 -3.21 -4.73
C PHE A 279 23.98 -4.00 -5.00
N PHE A 280 25.14 -3.33 -5.07
CA PHE A 280 26.43 -4.01 -5.20
C PHE A 280 26.77 -4.86 -3.96
N GLN A 281 26.49 -4.38 -2.76
CA GLN A 281 26.66 -5.17 -1.53
C GLN A 281 25.75 -6.41 -1.53
N PHE A 282 24.49 -6.28 -1.97
CA PHE A 282 23.57 -7.40 -2.13
C PHE A 282 24.11 -8.43 -3.12
N LEU A 283 24.60 -8.02 -4.30
CA LEU A 283 25.17 -8.95 -5.30
C LEU A 283 26.40 -9.70 -4.77
N ILE A 284 27.23 -9.08 -3.94
CA ILE A 284 28.41 -9.71 -3.34
C ILE A 284 28.02 -10.70 -2.24
N SER A 285 26.96 -10.42 -1.48
CA SER A 285 26.51 -11.21 -0.34
C SER A 285 25.43 -12.25 -0.68
N ALA A 286 24.86 -12.22 -1.89
CA ALA A 286 23.77 -13.10 -2.29
C ALA A 286 24.25 -14.55 -2.42
N ASP A 287 23.97 -15.35 -1.39
CA ASP A 287 23.96 -16.80 -1.49
C ASP A 287 22.81 -17.21 -2.43
N LYS A 288 23.10 -18.07 -3.40
CA LYS A 288 22.20 -18.47 -4.50
C LYS A 288 21.05 -19.38 -4.02
N THR A 289 20.32 -18.99 -3.01
CA THR A 289 19.07 -19.66 -2.63
C THR A 289 17.90 -19.05 -3.38
N THR A 290 17.71 -19.51 -4.62
CA THR A 290 16.44 -19.32 -5.34
C THR A 290 15.38 -20.18 -4.65
N ALA A 291 14.58 -19.58 -3.78
CA ALA A 291 13.33 -20.19 -3.38
C ALA A 291 12.46 -20.30 -4.65
N GLN A 292 12.16 -21.53 -5.09
CA GLN A 292 11.09 -21.76 -6.06
C GLN A 292 9.79 -21.29 -5.40
N ALA A 293 9.26 -20.16 -5.88
CA ALA A 293 7.93 -19.74 -5.52
C ALA A 293 6.95 -20.67 -6.26
N ASP A 294 6.00 -21.25 -5.53
CA ASP A 294 4.87 -21.95 -6.15
C ASP A 294 4.17 -20.99 -7.11
N LEU A 295 3.86 -21.47 -8.33
CA LEU A 295 3.20 -20.68 -9.36
C LEU A 295 1.80 -20.26 -8.88
N ILE A 296 1.70 -19.06 -8.33
CA ILE A 296 0.40 -18.46 -8.00
C ILE A 296 -0.28 -18.12 -9.33
N PRO A 297 -1.58 -18.46 -9.52
CA PRO A 297 -2.29 -18.08 -10.71
C PRO A 297 -2.43 -16.55 -10.79
N ILE A 298 -1.57 -15.92 -11.59
CA ILE A 298 -1.41 -14.45 -11.71
C ILE A 298 -2.71 -13.79 -12.14
N PHE A 299 -3.44 -14.39 -13.10
CA PHE A 299 -4.63 -13.77 -13.67
C PHE A 299 -5.78 -13.58 -12.68
N PRO A 300 -6.21 -14.60 -11.90
CA PRO A 300 -7.21 -14.42 -10.86
C PRO A 300 -6.81 -13.38 -9.82
N PHE A 301 -5.53 -13.33 -9.47
CA PHE A 301 -5.00 -12.38 -8.50
C PHE A 301 -5.09 -10.92 -9.02
N LEU A 302 -4.60 -10.64 -10.24
CA LEU A 302 -4.71 -9.33 -10.88
C LEU A 302 -6.17 -8.90 -11.06
N LEU A 303 -7.07 -9.84 -11.39
CA LEU A 303 -8.49 -9.56 -11.52
C LEU A 303 -9.10 -9.08 -10.20
N MET A 304 -8.75 -9.71 -9.09
CA MET A 304 -9.19 -9.28 -7.76
C MET A 304 -8.58 -7.93 -7.36
N GLN A 305 -7.31 -7.67 -7.65
CA GLN A 305 -6.69 -6.37 -7.39
C GLN A 305 -7.41 -5.24 -8.14
N LEU A 306 -7.78 -5.45 -9.41
CA LEU A 306 -8.54 -4.46 -10.18
C LEU A 306 -9.92 -4.17 -9.58
N SER A 307 -10.59 -5.16 -8.99
CA SER A 307 -11.87 -4.94 -8.31
C SER A 307 -11.73 -4.07 -7.07
N ARG A 308 -10.62 -4.20 -6.33
CA ARG A 308 -10.32 -3.45 -5.10
C ARG A 308 -10.21 -1.93 -5.30
N ILE A 309 -10.10 -1.48 -6.55
CA ILE A 309 -10.18 -0.04 -6.86
C ILE A 309 -11.54 0.54 -6.46
N PHE A 310 -12.62 -0.25 -6.63
CA PHE A 310 -14.01 0.20 -6.44
C PHE A 310 -14.78 -0.62 -5.40
N PHE A 311 -14.41 -1.87 -5.18
CA PHE A 311 -15.06 -2.78 -4.24
C PHE A 311 -14.07 -3.74 -3.57
N ASP A 312 -14.05 -3.72 -2.24
CA ASP A 312 -13.23 -4.60 -1.43
C ASP A 312 -13.89 -4.84 -0.06
N ILE A 313 -14.20 -6.08 0.22
CA ILE A 313 -14.72 -6.53 1.52
C ILE A 313 -13.93 -7.70 2.09
N ASP A 314 -12.62 -7.75 1.77
CA ASP A 314 -11.69 -8.80 2.19
C ASP A 314 -12.11 -10.20 1.72
N LEU A 315 -12.68 -10.30 0.51
CA LEU A 315 -13.01 -11.60 -0.08
C LEU A 315 -11.71 -12.36 -0.41
N ARG A 316 -11.63 -13.58 0.09
CA ARG A 316 -10.54 -14.49 -0.26
C ARG A 316 -10.69 -14.99 -1.70
N SER A 317 -9.56 -15.36 -2.32
CA SER A 317 -9.48 -15.84 -3.70
C SER A 317 -10.34 -17.09 -4.02
N GLU A 318 -10.88 -17.76 -3.04
CA GLU A 318 -11.73 -18.96 -3.21
C GLU A 318 -13.21 -18.64 -3.42
N ASN A 319 -13.62 -17.36 -3.32
CA ASN A 319 -15.02 -16.98 -3.37
C ASN A 319 -15.46 -16.67 -4.81
N SER A 320 -16.32 -17.53 -5.37
CA SER A 320 -16.89 -17.36 -6.73
C SER A 320 -17.62 -16.03 -6.93
N LEU A 321 -18.25 -15.48 -5.89
CA LEU A 321 -18.91 -14.16 -5.95
C LEU A 321 -17.87 -13.06 -6.16
N GLY A 322 -16.68 -13.16 -5.55
CA GLY A 322 -15.57 -12.23 -5.75
C GLY A 322 -15.15 -12.13 -7.21
N TYR A 323 -15.05 -13.25 -7.90
CA TYR A 323 -14.71 -13.28 -9.33
C TYR A 323 -15.79 -12.67 -10.22
N LEU A 324 -17.07 -12.89 -9.92
CA LEU A 324 -18.18 -12.27 -10.68
C LEU A 324 -18.15 -10.74 -10.55
N ILE A 325 -17.92 -10.23 -9.34
CA ILE A 325 -17.81 -8.80 -9.08
C ILE A 325 -16.57 -8.24 -9.79
N ALA A 326 -15.44 -8.92 -9.71
CA ALA A 326 -14.21 -8.51 -10.38
C ALA A 326 -14.37 -8.47 -11.90
N LEU A 327 -15.09 -9.43 -12.50
CA LEU A 327 -15.40 -9.43 -13.93
C LEU A 327 -16.31 -8.26 -14.34
N ALA A 328 -17.29 -7.90 -13.50
CA ALA A 328 -18.14 -6.73 -13.75
C ALA A 328 -17.32 -5.42 -13.75
N PHE A 329 -16.40 -5.26 -12.79
CA PHE A 329 -15.48 -4.11 -12.79
C PHE A 329 -14.49 -4.13 -13.94
N LEU A 330 -13.96 -5.29 -14.33
CA LEU A 330 -13.11 -5.42 -15.52
C LEU A 330 -13.86 -4.98 -16.79
N THR A 331 -15.13 -5.33 -16.91
CA THR A 331 -16.00 -4.90 -18.03
C THR A 331 -16.17 -3.38 -18.02
N LEU A 332 -16.44 -2.78 -16.86
CA LEU A 332 -16.55 -1.32 -16.72
C LEU A 332 -15.23 -0.63 -17.07
N LEU A 333 -14.10 -1.18 -16.64
CA LEU A 333 -12.76 -0.71 -16.93
C LEU A 333 -12.47 -0.76 -18.44
N GLY A 334 -12.62 -1.93 -19.08
CA GLY A 334 -12.40 -2.11 -20.51
C GLY A 334 -13.28 -1.16 -21.33
N TYR A 335 -14.55 -1.02 -20.95
CA TYR A 335 -15.45 -0.06 -21.61
C TYR A 335 -15.01 1.40 -21.38
N SER A 336 -14.50 1.76 -20.21
CA SER A 336 -14.03 3.12 -19.94
C SER A 336 -12.80 3.48 -20.78
N ILE A 337 -11.87 2.54 -20.95
CA ILE A 337 -10.70 2.71 -21.84
C ILE A 337 -11.15 2.83 -23.30
N TYR A 338 -12.01 1.94 -23.76
CA TYR A 338 -12.58 2.04 -25.12
C TYR A 338 -13.26 3.39 -25.34
N PHE A 339 -14.12 3.80 -24.39
CA PHE A 339 -14.88 5.05 -24.50
C PHE A 339 -13.98 6.29 -24.55
N ILE A 340 -12.93 6.36 -23.72
CA ILE A 340 -12.03 7.50 -23.71
C ILE A 340 -11.22 7.59 -25.01
N CYS A 341 -10.81 6.46 -25.58
CA CYS A 341 -10.14 6.40 -26.88
C CYS A 341 -11.03 6.91 -28.02
N GLN A 342 -12.34 6.66 -27.96
CA GLN A 342 -13.28 7.09 -28.99
C GLN A 342 -13.78 8.53 -28.81
N SER A 343 -13.87 9.02 -27.58
CA SER A 343 -14.53 10.28 -27.25
C SER A 343 -13.58 11.45 -26.95
N THR A 344 -12.28 11.18 -26.86
CA THR A 344 -11.27 12.22 -26.62
C THR A 344 -10.23 12.28 -27.75
N ASN A 345 -9.44 13.37 -27.75
CA ASN A 345 -8.32 13.46 -28.67
C ASN A 345 -7.16 12.53 -28.25
N TYR A 346 -6.23 12.30 -29.19
CA TYR A 346 -5.11 11.40 -28.96
C TYR A 346 -4.18 11.86 -27.82
N LYS A 347 -4.06 13.16 -27.52
CA LYS A 347 -3.28 13.69 -26.40
C LYS A 347 -3.87 13.26 -25.06
N THR A 348 -5.19 13.21 -24.92
CA THR A 348 -5.88 12.83 -23.68
C THR A 348 -5.81 11.33 -23.42
N TRP A 349 -6.25 10.50 -24.37
CA TRP A 349 -6.28 9.06 -24.14
C TRP A 349 -4.88 8.45 -24.06
N SER A 350 -3.90 8.95 -24.84
CA SER A 350 -2.53 8.43 -24.78
C SER A 350 -1.87 8.70 -23.44
N PHE A 351 -2.15 9.85 -22.80
CA PHE A 351 -1.67 10.10 -21.43
C PHE A 351 -2.19 9.05 -20.44
N ILE A 352 -3.48 8.78 -20.48
CA ILE A 352 -4.10 7.80 -19.58
C ILE A 352 -3.55 6.40 -19.83
N ILE A 353 -3.45 5.99 -21.11
CA ILE A 353 -2.93 4.66 -21.46
C ILE A 353 -1.47 4.50 -21.05
N THR A 354 -0.61 5.50 -21.31
CA THR A 354 0.79 5.42 -20.89
C THR A 354 0.94 5.35 -19.37
N LEU A 355 0.10 6.08 -18.62
CA LEU A 355 0.10 6.03 -17.15
C LEU A 355 -0.40 4.68 -16.60
N ILE A 356 -1.34 4.01 -17.29
CA ILE A 356 -1.83 2.67 -16.90
C ILE A 356 -0.79 1.61 -17.23
N VAL A 357 -0.25 1.62 -18.45
CA VAL A 357 0.51 0.48 -19.00
C VAL A 357 1.97 0.53 -18.60
N VAL A 358 2.64 1.68 -18.76
CA VAL A 358 4.10 1.75 -18.65
C VAL A 358 4.61 1.42 -17.25
N PRO A 359 4.05 1.95 -16.15
CA PRO A 359 4.49 1.58 -14.80
C PRO A 359 4.14 0.15 -14.39
N ALA A 360 3.12 -0.47 -15.02
CA ALA A 360 2.72 -1.85 -14.74
C ALA A 360 3.63 -2.89 -15.43
N LEU A 361 4.22 -2.55 -16.57
CA LEU A 361 5.04 -3.50 -17.36
C LEU A 361 6.20 -4.10 -16.57
N PRO A 362 7.03 -3.34 -15.82
CA PRO A 362 8.15 -3.89 -15.05
C PRO A 362 7.73 -4.86 -13.94
N ILE A 363 6.46 -4.81 -13.54
CA ILE A 363 5.89 -5.65 -12.49
C ILE A 363 5.25 -6.90 -13.09
N ILE A 364 4.37 -6.70 -14.09
CA ILE A 364 3.56 -7.79 -14.66
C ILE A 364 4.38 -8.66 -15.61
N LEU A 365 5.31 -8.07 -16.36
CA LEU A 365 6.07 -8.81 -17.37
C LEU A 365 7.00 -9.89 -16.79
N PRO A 366 7.77 -9.63 -15.71
CA PRO A 366 8.55 -10.68 -15.04
C PRO A 366 7.68 -11.82 -14.48
N ASP A 367 6.48 -11.49 -13.96
CA ASP A 367 5.58 -12.50 -13.45
C ASP A 367 5.05 -13.41 -14.55
N LEU A 368 4.74 -12.85 -15.74
CA LEU A 368 4.29 -13.63 -16.90
C LEU A 368 5.41 -14.48 -17.54
N ILE A 369 6.65 -13.98 -17.54
CA ILE A 369 7.77 -14.64 -18.22
C ILE A 369 8.52 -15.60 -17.29
N ALA A 370 8.79 -15.16 -16.06
CA ALA A 370 9.66 -15.86 -15.12
C ALA A 370 8.92 -16.50 -13.95
N GLY A 371 7.58 -16.35 -13.86
CA GLY A 371 6.79 -16.87 -12.75
C GLY A 371 7.11 -16.19 -11.42
N SER A 372 7.60 -14.94 -11.44
CA SER A 372 7.75 -14.16 -10.22
C SER A 372 6.38 -13.75 -9.66
N ILE A 373 6.34 -13.16 -8.47
CA ILE A 373 5.10 -12.74 -7.79
C ILE A 373 5.11 -11.23 -7.47
N GLN A 374 5.83 -10.44 -8.25
CA GLN A 374 5.98 -9.00 -7.98
C GLN A 374 4.65 -8.25 -8.08
N SER A 375 3.75 -8.69 -8.97
CA SER A 375 2.40 -8.12 -9.07
C SER A 375 1.54 -8.36 -7.83
N SER A 376 1.97 -9.22 -6.90
CA SER A 376 1.32 -9.39 -5.61
C SER A 376 1.51 -8.18 -4.66
N ILE A 377 2.45 -7.30 -4.99
CA ILE A 377 2.72 -6.08 -4.22
C ILE A 377 1.85 -4.96 -4.79
N GLU A 378 0.58 -4.89 -4.33
CA GLU A 378 -0.46 -3.99 -4.85
C GLU A 378 -0.03 -2.51 -4.96
N PRO A 379 0.70 -1.91 -3.99
CA PRO A 379 1.04 -0.50 -4.06
C PRO A 379 1.78 -0.10 -5.33
N TYR A 380 2.55 -1.00 -5.93
CA TYR A 380 3.34 -0.71 -7.13
C TYR A 380 2.48 -0.40 -8.37
N LEU A 381 1.19 -0.79 -8.35
CA LEU A 381 0.22 -0.52 -9.41
C LEU A 381 -0.58 0.78 -9.20
N ILE A 382 -0.28 1.58 -8.19
CA ILE A 382 -0.96 2.87 -7.90
C ILE A 382 -1.05 3.79 -9.12
N PRO A 383 0.00 3.97 -9.97
CA PRO A 383 -0.11 4.80 -11.17
C PRO A 383 -1.17 4.26 -12.16
N SER A 384 -1.25 2.94 -12.30
CA SER A 384 -2.23 2.28 -13.15
C SER A 384 -3.65 2.44 -12.60
N TYR A 385 -3.83 2.29 -11.29
CA TYR A 385 -5.12 2.50 -10.62
C TYR A 385 -5.61 3.95 -10.78
N LEU A 386 -4.70 4.93 -10.68
CA LEU A 386 -5.01 6.34 -10.94
C LEU A 386 -5.52 6.55 -12.36
N GLY A 387 -4.81 6.03 -13.36
CA GLY A 387 -5.23 6.13 -14.76
C GLY A 387 -6.60 5.52 -15.02
N ILE A 388 -6.86 4.34 -14.44
CA ILE A 388 -8.15 3.64 -14.48
C ILE A 388 -9.27 4.50 -13.87
N GLN A 389 -9.06 5.03 -12.67
CA GLN A 389 -10.08 5.84 -11.99
C GLN A 389 -10.41 7.13 -12.75
N VAL A 390 -9.40 7.76 -13.35
CA VAL A 390 -9.60 8.94 -14.20
C VAL A 390 -10.40 8.59 -15.46
N ALA A 391 -10.13 7.42 -16.09
CA ALA A 391 -10.89 6.95 -17.25
C ALA A 391 -12.35 6.66 -16.90
N VAL A 392 -12.61 5.97 -15.78
CA VAL A 392 -13.96 5.67 -15.29
C VAL A 392 -14.69 6.96 -14.91
N ALA A 393 -14.01 7.90 -14.25
CA ALA A 393 -14.59 9.20 -13.90
C ALA A 393 -15.00 9.99 -15.14
N TYR A 394 -14.19 10.00 -16.19
CA TYR A 394 -14.52 10.64 -17.45
C TYR A 394 -15.73 9.98 -18.13
N LEU A 395 -15.76 8.65 -18.18
CA LEU A 395 -16.90 7.90 -18.73
C LEU A 395 -18.20 8.27 -18.02
N LEU A 396 -18.23 8.12 -16.68
CA LEU A 396 -19.42 8.39 -15.87
C LEU A 396 -19.87 9.85 -16.03
N ALA A 397 -18.94 10.81 -15.91
CA ALA A 397 -19.26 12.23 -16.04
C ALA A 397 -19.85 12.54 -17.41
N THR A 398 -19.28 12.01 -18.50
CA THR A 398 -19.73 12.28 -19.85
C THR A 398 -21.10 11.68 -20.11
N GLN A 399 -21.34 10.45 -19.69
CA GLN A 399 -22.61 9.74 -19.88
C GLN A 399 -23.75 10.35 -19.07
N LEU A 400 -23.46 10.83 -17.86
CA LEU A 400 -24.45 11.50 -17.01
C LEU A 400 -24.77 12.91 -17.49
N TYR A 401 -23.79 13.62 -18.04
CA TYR A 401 -23.96 15.00 -18.48
C TYR A 401 -24.54 15.12 -19.90
N ASN A 402 -24.06 14.30 -20.83
CA ASN A 402 -24.44 14.35 -22.25
C ASN A 402 -25.47 13.26 -22.64
N GLY A 403 -25.71 12.29 -21.77
CA GLY A 403 -26.69 11.22 -22.03
C GLY A 403 -28.12 11.74 -22.01
N SER A 404 -29.00 11.08 -22.78
CA SER A 404 -30.43 11.37 -22.83
C SER A 404 -31.28 10.12 -22.54
N GLY A 405 -32.46 10.33 -21.98
CA GLY A 405 -33.46 9.27 -21.78
C GLY A 405 -32.93 8.04 -21.03
N SER A 406 -33.24 6.85 -21.56
CA SER A 406 -32.93 5.56 -20.97
C SER A 406 -31.43 5.33 -20.76
N ARG A 407 -30.57 5.83 -21.67
CA ARG A 407 -29.12 5.70 -21.57
C ARG A 407 -28.59 6.45 -20.33
N ARG A 408 -29.06 7.65 -20.06
CA ARG A 408 -28.67 8.42 -18.87
C ARG A 408 -29.11 7.72 -17.59
N ASN A 409 -30.33 7.16 -17.56
CA ASN A 409 -30.82 6.40 -16.40
C ASN A 409 -29.98 5.16 -16.12
N PHE A 410 -29.57 4.42 -17.14
CA PHE A 410 -28.65 3.29 -17.02
C PHE A 410 -27.33 3.73 -16.34
N TRP A 411 -26.73 4.84 -16.77
CA TRP A 411 -25.48 5.30 -16.18
C TRP A 411 -25.65 5.88 -14.76
N HIS A 412 -26.83 6.39 -14.39
CA HIS A 412 -27.13 6.71 -13.00
C HIS A 412 -27.12 5.45 -12.13
N ILE A 413 -27.67 4.35 -12.61
CA ILE A 413 -27.65 3.07 -11.89
C ILE A 413 -26.21 2.57 -11.72
N ILE A 414 -25.40 2.57 -12.79
CA ILE A 414 -23.99 2.17 -12.70
C ILE A 414 -23.22 3.04 -11.69
N MET A 415 -23.38 4.35 -11.75
CA MET A 415 -22.73 5.25 -10.79
C MET A 415 -23.19 4.99 -9.36
N ALA A 416 -24.48 4.78 -9.14
CA ALA A 416 -25.02 4.44 -7.82
C ALA A 416 -24.44 3.12 -7.30
N LEU A 417 -24.34 2.10 -8.14
CA LEU A 417 -23.74 0.81 -7.76
C LEU A 417 -22.26 0.97 -7.37
N VAL A 418 -21.47 1.70 -8.16
CA VAL A 418 -20.05 1.97 -7.83
C VAL A 418 -19.93 2.71 -6.50
N ILE A 419 -20.78 3.71 -6.26
CA ILE A 419 -20.79 4.46 -5.00
C ILE A 419 -21.17 3.56 -3.81
N ILE A 420 -22.22 2.77 -3.95
CA ILE A 420 -22.66 1.84 -2.89
C ILE A 420 -21.56 0.84 -2.59
N CYS A 421 -20.92 0.26 -3.61
CA CYS A 421 -19.80 -0.65 -3.45
C CYS A 421 -18.64 0.02 -2.67
N GLY A 422 -18.24 1.24 -3.04
CA GLY A 422 -17.18 1.96 -2.35
C GLY A 422 -17.53 2.31 -0.89
N LEU A 423 -18.77 2.74 -0.62
CA LEU A 423 -19.22 3.05 0.74
C LEU A 423 -19.29 1.80 1.63
N ILE A 424 -19.82 0.69 1.11
CA ILE A 424 -19.86 -0.60 1.83
C ILE A 424 -18.44 -1.03 2.17
N SER A 425 -17.54 -1.03 1.18
CA SER A 425 -16.13 -1.39 1.35
C SER A 425 -15.45 -0.53 2.41
N SER A 426 -15.62 0.79 2.33
CA SER A 426 -15.06 1.73 3.30
C SER A 426 -15.58 1.47 4.72
N LYS A 427 -16.88 1.19 4.87
CA LYS A 427 -17.49 0.86 6.16
C LYS A 427 -16.96 -0.45 6.73
N VAL A 428 -16.91 -1.52 5.93
CA VAL A 428 -16.39 -2.82 6.36
C VAL A 428 -14.92 -2.71 6.74
N SER A 429 -14.10 -2.10 5.88
CA SER A 429 -12.68 -1.89 6.14
C SER A 429 -12.43 -1.06 7.41
N SER A 430 -13.23 0.00 7.66
CA SER A 430 -13.04 0.85 8.84
C SER A 430 -13.32 0.17 10.18
N GLN A 431 -13.98 -0.98 10.17
CA GLN A 431 -14.34 -1.76 11.38
C GLN A 431 -13.48 -3.03 11.56
N ALA A 432 -12.64 -3.36 10.58
CA ALA A 432 -11.85 -4.57 10.59
C ALA A 432 -10.62 -4.44 11.49
N GLU A 433 -10.29 -5.50 12.22
CA GLU A 433 -9.06 -5.63 13.01
C GLU A 433 -7.85 -6.04 12.15
N THR A 434 -8.10 -6.64 11.00
CA THR A 434 -7.09 -7.02 10.01
C THR A 434 -7.66 -6.86 8.61
N TRP A 435 -6.81 -6.93 7.59
CA TRP A 435 -7.19 -6.77 6.19
C TRP A 435 -6.22 -7.55 5.29
N TRP A 436 -6.64 -7.93 4.08
CA TRP A 436 -5.83 -8.75 3.16
C TRP A 436 -4.39 -8.25 2.96
N ASN A 437 -4.18 -6.94 2.98
CA ASN A 437 -2.86 -6.32 2.78
C ASN A 437 -1.92 -6.44 4.00
N LYS A 438 -2.40 -6.97 5.14
CA LYS A 438 -1.56 -7.23 6.31
C LYS A 438 -0.71 -8.49 6.17
N GLY A 439 -0.87 -9.22 5.04
CA GLY A 439 0.00 -10.33 4.64
C GLY A 439 0.23 -11.33 5.76
N MET A 440 1.48 -11.58 6.08
CA MET A 440 1.88 -12.55 7.10
C MET A 440 1.47 -12.18 8.54
N ASN A 441 0.97 -10.97 8.78
CA ASN A 441 0.46 -10.56 10.10
C ASN A 441 -1.07 -10.57 10.18
N TYR A 442 -1.76 -11.09 9.16
CA TYR A 442 -3.23 -11.16 9.11
C TYR A 442 -3.83 -11.83 10.35
N GLY A 443 -3.21 -12.90 10.84
CA GLY A 443 -3.67 -13.68 11.98
C GLY A 443 -3.29 -13.13 13.36
N ASN A 444 -2.52 -12.04 13.44
CA ASN A 444 -2.02 -11.50 14.70
C ASN A 444 -3.11 -11.18 15.74
N PRO A 445 -4.33 -10.68 15.41
CA PRO A 445 -5.37 -10.46 16.40
C PRO A 445 -5.79 -11.75 17.12
N GLN A 446 -5.97 -12.86 16.38
CA GLN A 446 -6.30 -14.16 16.98
C GLN A 446 -5.17 -14.66 17.88
N VAL A 447 -3.93 -14.55 17.43
CA VAL A 447 -2.76 -14.95 18.22
C VAL A 447 -2.64 -14.12 19.49
N ALA A 448 -2.82 -12.81 19.38
CA ALA A 448 -2.79 -11.93 20.56
C ALA A 448 -3.91 -12.29 21.55
N GLN A 449 -5.11 -12.59 21.08
CA GLN A 449 -6.20 -13.03 21.92
C GLN A 449 -5.87 -14.33 22.69
N ILE A 450 -5.28 -15.33 22.00
CA ILE A 450 -4.87 -16.60 22.64
C ILE A 450 -3.82 -16.35 23.74
N ILE A 451 -2.80 -15.53 23.47
CA ILE A 451 -1.72 -15.26 24.41
C ILE A 451 -2.23 -14.41 25.59
N ASN A 452 -3.04 -13.37 25.33
CA ASN A 452 -3.57 -12.46 26.34
C ASN A 452 -4.56 -13.13 27.32
N GLN A 453 -5.19 -14.27 26.97
CA GLN A 453 -6.03 -15.05 27.88
C GLN A 453 -5.24 -15.69 29.03
N SER A 454 -3.92 -15.83 28.90
CA SER A 454 -3.06 -16.39 29.95
C SER A 454 -2.75 -15.35 31.03
N ASN A 455 -2.62 -15.79 32.27
CA ASN A 455 -2.36 -14.87 33.39
C ASN A 455 -0.91 -14.32 33.37
N LEU A 456 0.07 -15.18 33.17
CA LEU A 456 1.50 -14.83 33.11
C LEU A 456 2.13 -15.55 31.92
N PRO A 457 1.88 -15.09 30.70
CA PRO A 457 2.39 -15.73 29.47
C PRO A 457 3.85 -15.36 29.18
N LEU A 458 4.61 -16.34 28.69
CA LEU A 458 5.94 -16.16 28.13
C LEU A 458 5.89 -16.51 26.65
N LEU A 459 6.26 -15.57 25.80
CA LEU A 459 6.42 -15.79 24.36
C LEU A 459 7.90 -15.96 24.03
N ILE A 460 8.25 -17.10 23.45
CA ILE A 460 9.62 -17.44 23.04
C ILE A 460 9.69 -17.44 21.52
N SER A 461 10.71 -16.81 20.96
CA SER A 461 10.99 -16.84 19.53
C SER A 461 12.49 -16.74 19.28
N ASP A 462 12.93 -17.21 18.10
CA ASP A 462 14.26 -16.95 17.57
C ASP A 462 14.26 -15.78 16.57
N ALA A 463 15.45 -15.36 16.10
CA ALA A 463 15.61 -14.25 15.16
C ALA A 463 15.63 -14.73 13.69
N LEU A 464 15.28 -15.98 13.39
CA LEU A 464 15.36 -16.53 12.06
C LEU A 464 14.18 -16.12 11.16
N GLY A 465 14.45 -16.02 9.88
CA GLY A 465 13.43 -15.69 8.88
C GLY A 465 12.67 -14.40 9.25
N ASN A 466 11.34 -14.45 9.18
CA ASN A 466 10.43 -13.33 9.46
C ASN A 466 9.99 -13.22 10.94
N ASN A 467 10.53 -14.07 11.84
CA ASN A 467 10.13 -14.09 13.25
C ASN A 467 10.30 -12.72 13.94
N TYR A 468 11.33 -11.97 13.55
CA TYR A 468 11.54 -10.61 14.00
C TYR A 468 10.31 -9.71 13.71
N GLY A 469 9.84 -9.69 12.46
CA GLY A 469 8.67 -8.88 12.06
C GLY A 469 7.40 -9.30 12.79
N HIS A 470 7.18 -10.63 12.98
CA HIS A 470 6.04 -11.16 13.74
C HIS A 470 6.09 -10.72 15.21
N VAL A 471 7.24 -10.84 15.88
CA VAL A 471 7.41 -10.45 17.28
C VAL A 471 7.12 -8.97 17.46
N PHE A 472 7.70 -8.11 16.61
CA PHE A 472 7.48 -6.68 16.69
C PHE A 472 6.03 -6.29 16.40
N SER A 473 5.39 -6.87 15.39
CA SER A 473 3.98 -6.63 15.10
C SER A 473 3.07 -7.08 16.27
N LEU A 474 3.30 -8.27 16.82
CA LEU A 474 2.58 -8.76 18.00
C LEU A 474 2.78 -7.90 19.24
N SER A 475 3.95 -7.27 19.41
CA SER A 475 4.21 -6.40 20.56
C SER A 475 3.23 -5.24 20.68
N TYR A 476 2.61 -4.80 19.58
CA TYR A 476 1.56 -3.77 19.61
C TYR A 476 0.23 -4.27 20.21
N LEU A 477 -0.09 -5.56 20.02
CA LEU A 477 -1.37 -6.17 20.39
C LEU A 477 -1.32 -6.90 21.74
N LEU A 478 -0.14 -7.32 22.18
CA LEU A 478 0.03 -8.06 23.43
C LEU A 478 -0.08 -7.13 24.65
N GLU A 479 -0.69 -7.64 25.72
CA GLU A 479 -0.86 -6.92 26.98
C GLU A 479 0.48 -6.77 27.74
N PRO A 480 0.62 -5.77 28.64
CA PRO A 480 1.86 -5.54 29.40
C PRO A 480 2.30 -6.72 30.30
N LYS A 481 1.38 -7.64 30.65
CA LYS A 481 1.70 -8.85 31.42
C LYS A 481 2.51 -9.89 30.63
N VAL A 482 2.51 -9.82 29.28
CA VAL A 482 3.25 -10.75 28.44
C VAL A 482 4.74 -10.47 28.54
N ARG A 483 5.52 -11.52 28.74
CA ARG A 483 6.98 -11.45 28.73
C ARG A 483 7.52 -12.16 27.51
N PHE A 484 8.65 -11.68 27.04
CA PHE A 484 9.31 -12.20 25.83
C PHE A 484 10.67 -12.78 26.22
N LEU A 485 10.98 -13.95 25.67
CA LEU A 485 12.32 -14.55 25.72
C LEU A 485 12.80 -14.76 24.30
N LEU A 486 13.52 -13.79 23.79
CA LEU A 486 13.94 -13.74 22.39
C LEU A 486 15.40 -14.17 22.27
N VAL A 487 15.63 -15.21 21.49
CA VAL A 487 16.96 -15.83 21.34
C VAL A 487 17.57 -15.51 19.97
N ASN A 488 18.84 -15.18 19.97
CA ASN A 488 19.53 -14.83 18.72
C ASN A 488 19.76 -16.05 17.81
N ASN A 489 19.97 -17.24 18.42
CA ASN A 489 20.23 -18.49 17.72
C ASN A 489 19.24 -19.55 18.23
N GLN A 490 19.06 -20.64 17.48
CA GLN A 490 18.26 -21.80 17.93
C GLN A 490 18.89 -22.59 19.10
N LYS A 491 19.64 -21.91 19.97
CA LYS A 491 20.03 -22.49 21.27
C LYS A 491 18.80 -22.65 22.12
N ILE A 492 18.67 -23.79 22.81
CA ILE A 492 17.54 -24.04 23.69
C ILE A 492 17.63 -23.06 24.89
N PRO A 493 16.69 -22.11 25.01
CA PRO A 493 16.74 -21.09 26.06
C PRO A 493 16.56 -21.72 27.45
N LYS A 494 17.02 -21.02 28.50
CA LYS A 494 16.67 -21.35 29.87
C LYS A 494 15.31 -20.70 30.18
N ILE A 495 14.25 -21.53 30.24
CA ILE A 495 12.91 -21.07 30.57
C ILE A 495 12.82 -20.83 32.08
N PRO A 496 12.57 -19.60 32.54
CA PRO A 496 12.45 -19.33 34.00
C PRO A 496 11.16 -19.91 34.58
N ASN A 497 11.16 -20.15 35.87
CA ASN A 497 9.96 -20.53 36.62
C ASN A 497 9.03 -19.31 36.79
N GLY A 498 7.72 -19.57 37.02
CA GLY A 498 6.76 -18.53 37.38
C GLY A 498 5.77 -18.18 36.27
N PHE A 499 5.99 -18.64 35.06
CA PHE A 499 5.02 -18.44 33.94
C PHE A 499 3.92 -19.51 34.00
N THR A 500 2.68 -19.09 33.74
CA THR A 500 1.53 -20.00 33.68
C THR A 500 1.48 -20.75 32.35
N ASP A 501 1.78 -20.05 31.26
CA ASP A 501 1.79 -20.60 29.91
C ASP A 501 3.03 -20.13 29.15
N VAL A 502 3.60 -21.03 28.38
CA VAL A 502 4.76 -20.74 27.52
C VAL A 502 4.38 -21.03 26.07
N PHE A 503 4.58 -20.03 25.22
CA PHE A 503 4.28 -20.09 23.80
C PHE A 503 5.57 -20.01 22.98
N LEU A 504 5.66 -20.79 21.91
CA LEU A 504 6.72 -20.68 20.90
C LEU A 504 6.13 -20.03 19.66
N LEU A 505 6.71 -18.93 19.22
CA LEU A 505 6.34 -18.28 17.96
C LEU A 505 7.18 -18.84 16.83
N ASN A 506 6.53 -19.46 15.87
CA ASN A 506 7.07 -19.96 14.63
C ASN A 506 8.38 -20.78 14.81
N PRO A 507 8.42 -21.77 15.71
CA PRO A 507 9.60 -22.56 15.91
C PRO A 507 9.85 -23.47 14.70
N SER A 508 11.12 -23.68 14.32
CA SER A 508 11.42 -24.80 13.44
C SER A 508 11.08 -26.11 14.15
N GLU A 509 10.65 -27.11 13.40
CA GLU A 509 10.26 -28.42 13.99
C GLU A 509 11.35 -29.03 14.85
N ALA A 510 12.61 -28.95 14.38
CA ALA A 510 13.78 -29.43 15.10
C ALA A 510 14.00 -28.70 16.43
N TRP A 511 13.85 -27.38 16.44
CA TRP A 511 14.02 -26.57 17.64
C TRP A 511 12.89 -26.79 18.63
N GLY A 512 11.64 -26.85 18.18
CA GLY A 512 10.48 -27.17 19.00
C GLY A 512 10.62 -28.53 19.71
N LYS A 513 10.95 -29.59 18.96
CA LYS A 513 11.21 -30.93 19.52
C LYS A 513 12.38 -30.96 20.51
N SER A 514 13.41 -30.16 20.28
CA SER A 514 14.56 -30.06 21.21
C SER A 514 14.15 -29.42 22.54
N ILE A 515 13.27 -28.41 22.52
CA ILE A 515 12.70 -27.79 23.72
C ILE A 515 11.81 -28.79 24.46
N GLU A 516 10.92 -29.51 23.76
CA GLU A 516 10.08 -30.57 24.34
C GLU A 516 10.92 -31.60 25.09
N LYS A 517 11.96 -32.12 24.46
CA LYS A 517 12.84 -33.13 25.04
C LYS A 517 13.57 -32.61 26.31
N LYS A 518 14.10 -31.36 26.25
CA LYS A 518 14.86 -30.79 27.37
C LYS A 518 14.00 -30.54 28.60
N TYR A 519 12.79 -30.02 28.39
CA TYR A 519 11.90 -29.59 29.51
C TYR A 519 10.84 -30.64 29.86
N LYS A 520 10.76 -31.76 29.13
CA LYS A 520 9.71 -32.78 29.26
C LYS A 520 8.31 -32.18 29.15
N PHE A 521 8.15 -31.23 28.25
CA PHE A 521 6.85 -30.65 27.87
C PHE A 521 6.26 -31.43 26.69
N LYS A 522 4.95 -31.28 26.50
CA LYS A 522 4.27 -31.64 25.26
C LYS A 522 3.87 -30.34 24.56
N THR A 523 4.04 -30.26 23.26
CA THR A 523 3.61 -29.10 22.49
C THR A 523 2.23 -29.35 21.88
N ASP A 524 1.37 -28.33 21.94
CA ASP A 524 0.11 -28.30 21.21
C ASP A 524 0.12 -27.07 20.29
N ILE A 525 -0.17 -27.27 19.00
CA ILE A 525 -0.30 -26.16 18.04
C ILE A 525 -1.64 -25.47 18.31
N VAL A 526 -1.59 -24.25 18.84
CA VAL A 526 -2.78 -23.47 19.22
C VAL A 526 -3.21 -22.49 18.13
N TYR A 527 -2.31 -22.22 17.17
CA TYR A 527 -2.57 -21.43 15.97
C TYR A 527 -1.61 -21.86 14.85
N SER A 528 -2.10 -21.91 13.63
CA SER A 528 -1.28 -22.11 12.42
C SER A 528 -1.99 -21.53 11.21
N ASP A 529 -1.23 -20.82 10.37
CA ASP A 529 -1.65 -20.37 9.04
C ASP A 529 -0.53 -20.67 8.02
N ASN A 530 -0.61 -20.11 6.82
CA ASN A 530 0.39 -20.30 5.76
C ASN A 530 1.74 -19.59 6.04
N TYR A 531 1.80 -18.71 7.06
CA TYR A 531 2.96 -17.87 7.32
C TYR A 531 3.70 -18.25 8.58
N TYR A 532 2.98 -18.62 9.65
CA TYR A 532 3.60 -18.97 10.93
C TYR A 532 2.68 -19.79 11.83
N SER A 533 3.24 -20.36 12.88
CA SER A 533 2.50 -21.13 13.88
C SER A 533 2.84 -20.69 15.31
N ILE A 534 1.90 -20.93 16.23
CA ILE A 534 2.08 -20.75 17.68
C ILE A 534 1.91 -22.10 18.34
N TRP A 535 2.94 -22.53 19.06
CA TRP A 535 2.91 -23.77 19.82
C TRP A 535 2.84 -23.43 21.31
N LYS A 536 1.95 -24.09 22.04
CA LYS A 536 1.83 -23.97 23.49
C LYS A 536 2.53 -25.15 24.15
N LEU A 537 3.41 -24.86 25.13
CA LEU A 537 4.09 -25.87 25.92
C LEU A 537 3.24 -26.27 27.13
N ALA A 538 2.79 -27.52 27.21
CA ALA A 538 2.01 -28.07 28.32
C ALA A 538 2.88 -29.00 29.19
N LYS A 539 2.89 -28.83 30.51
CA LYS A 539 3.54 -29.77 31.42
C LYS A 539 2.83 -31.13 31.38
N THR A 540 3.56 -32.21 31.19
CA THR A 540 3.03 -33.58 31.06
C THR A 540 2.12 -34.03 32.24
N HIS A 541 2.22 -33.34 33.39
CA HIS A 541 1.42 -33.66 34.58
C HIS A 541 -0.04 -33.20 34.54
N ASN A 542 -0.42 -32.25 33.70
CA ASN A 542 -1.78 -31.67 33.65
C ASN A 542 -2.75 -32.40 32.67
N LEU A 543 -2.26 -33.33 31.87
CA LEU A 543 -3.08 -34.06 30.89
C LEU A 543 -3.91 -35.20 31.52
N ARG A 544 -3.56 -35.70 32.69
CA ARG A 544 -4.35 -36.74 33.36
C ARG A 544 -5.69 -36.26 33.96
N ARG A 545 -5.91 -34.95 34.09
CA ARG A 545 -7.17 -34.39 34.63
C ARG A 545 -8.20 -33.94 33.57
N ARG A 546 -7.88 -33.92 32.26
CA ARG A 546 -8.81 -33.51 31.19
C ARG A 546 -9.49 -34.65 30.42
N ASN A 547 -9.16 -35.91 30.71
CA ASN A 547 -9.76 -37.07 30.02
C ASN A 547 -11.08 -37.57 30.66
N ILE A 548 -11.86 -36.70 31.28
CA ILE A 548 -13.23 -37.03 31.74
C ILE A 548 -14.14 -35.88 31.27
N SER A 549 -14.51 -35.85 30.04
CA SER A 549 -15.81 -35.43 29.52
C SER A 549 -15.91 -35.75 28.01
N PRO A 550 -16.78 -36.66 27.60
CA PRO A 550 -17.00 -37.01 26.19
C PRO A 550 -18.10 -36.11 25.62
N ASN A 551 -17.73 -34.88 25.20
CA ASN A 551 -18.63 -34.07 24.37
C ASN A 551 -17.83 -33.00 23.64
N ASN A 552 -17.14 -33.37 22.57
CA ASN A 552 -16.71 -32.47 21.51
C ASN A 552 -16.29 -33.26 20.25
N GLN A 553 -17.26 -33.98 19.69
CA GLN A 553 -17.13 -34.60 18.35
C GLN A 553 -17.46 -33.64 17.19
N LEU A 554 -17.71 -32.34 17.46
CA LEU A 554 -18.08 -31.38 16.40
C LEU A 554 -16.88 -30.59 15.82
N SER A 555 -15.70 -30.63 16.45
CA SER A 555 -14.54 -29.89 15.94
C SER A 555 -13.58 -30.73 15.07
N ALA A 556 -13.70 -32.05 15.10
CA ALA A 556 -12.86 -32.95 14.29
C ALA A 556 -13.37 -33.14 12.84
N GLU A 557 -14.64 -32.92 12.58
CA GLU A 557 -15.21 -33.05 11.21
C GLU A 557 -14.94 -31.85 10.30
N LEU A 558 -14.61 -30.70 10.83
CA LEU A 558 -14.26 -29.50 10.05
C LEU A 558 -12.79 -29.45 9.61
N SER A 559 -11.91 -30.22 10.29
CA SER A 559 -10.47 -30.30 9.95
C SER A 559 -10.19 -31.29 8.83
N THR A 560 -11.03 -32.30 8.61
CA THR A 560 -10.78 -33.38 7.63
C THR A 560 -11.32 -33.08 6.23
N ARG A 561 -12.02 -31.95 6.03
CA ARG A 561 -12.51 -31.53 4.70
C ARG A 561 -11.64 -30.52 3.96
N GLN A 562 -10.50 -30.12 4.56
CA GLN A 562 -9.58 -29.14 3.94
C GLN A 562 -8.33 -29.73 3.29
N THR A 563 -8.21 -31.06 3.16
CA THR A 563 -6.99 -31.68 2.63
C THR A 563 -7.23 -32.57 1.39
N ILE A 564 -8.30 -32.34 0.62
CA ILE A 564 -8.44 -33.02 -0.68
C ILE A 564 -9.04 -32.01 -1.66
N LEU A 565 -8.20 -31.41 -2.49
CA LEU A 565 -8.37 -31.26 -3.95
C LEU A 565 -7.24 -30.38 -4.51
N PRO A 566 -6.79 -30.72 -5.73
CA PRO A 566 -5.48 -30.40 -6.28
C PRO A 566 -5.27 -28.95 -6.67
#